data_857b2538465bc829deadc89f8f7112b5
#
_entry.id   857b2538465bc829deadc89f8f7112b5
#
_cell.length_a   1.000
_cell.length_b   1.000
_cell.length_c   1.000
_cell.angle_alpha   90.00
_cell.angle_beta   90.00
_cell.angle_gamma   90.00
#
_symmetry.space_group_name_H-M   'P 1'
#
loop_
_entity.id
_entity.type
_entity.pdbx_description
1 polymer ?
#
loop_
_entity_poly.entity_id
_entity_poly.type
_entity_poly.pdbx_seq_one_letter_code
_entity_poly.pdbx_strand_id
1 'polypeptide(L)'
;MTRLKVAIVGGSGYAGGEFLRLALSHPMLEVTQVTSERNAGDPITFVHPNLRGRSSLKFRKMAELEPVDVLVLALPHGNAAKNFSEFEGLADTIIDLSADFRIKDLEQYKKYYGEDHPAPDLLSSFVYGNPELHRDELRGAKRIACAGCFATSVILALYPLLKLGVPYPKDIIATGLVGSSAAGASSSDASHHPERAGSFRVYQATGHRHTAEVNQELPGNFPIHLTAIASPSIRGILTTLQLWIPDGYSERDVWSAYREVYGDEPFIRIVKVRKGLHRYPDPKLLDGSNFCDIGFETDNESGRVVVMSAIDNLVKGTAGHALQCLNIAQGWEETLGLEFVGLHP
;
A
#
# COMPACT_ATOMS: atom_id res chain seq x y z
N MET A 1 29.70 -1.30 -4.78
CA MET A 1 28.80 -2.26 -4.08
C MET A 1 28.13 -3.12 -5.12
N THR A 2 28.01 -4.41 -4.89
CA THR A 2 27.31 -5.34 -5.80
C THR A 2 25.80 -5.07 -5.66
N ARG A 3 25.09 -4.94 -6.78
CA ARG A 3 23.63 -4.78 -6.77
C ARG A 3 22.98 -6.11 -6.45
N LEU A 4 21.87 -6.09 -5.71
CA LEU A 4 21.06 -7.27 -5.46
C LEU A 4 20.25 -7.63 -6.71
N LYS A 5 20.29 -8.90 -7.10
CA LYS A 5 19.49 -9.42 -8.21
C LYS A 5 18.03 -9.58 -7.76
N VAL A 6 17.13 -9.06 -8.58
CA VAL A 6 15.69 -9.05 -8.30
C VAL A 6 14.93 -9.83 -9.37
N ALA A 7 14.04 -10.69 -8.93
CA ALA A 7 13.00 -11.27 -9.77
C ALA A 7 11.60 -10.75 -9.36
N ILE A 8 10.75 -10.48 -10.34
CA ILE A 8 9.39 -9.99 -10.13
C ILE A 8 8.41 -11.00 -10.72
N VAL A 9 7.63 -11.65 -9.87
CA VAL A 9 6.58 -12.59 -10.26
C VAL A 9 5.27 -11.83 -10.49
N GLY A 10 4.66 -12.02 -11.66
CA GLY A 10 3.45 -11.26 -12.03
C GLY A 10 3.74 -9.82 -12.49
N GLY A 11 4.92 -9.59 -13.07
CA GLY A 11 5.38 -8.27 -13.48
C GLY A 11 4.58 -7.60 -14.61
N SER A 12 3.63 -8.29 -15.25
CA SER A 12 2.74 -7.69 -16.24
C SER A 12 1.51 -7.00 -15.64
N GLY A 13 1.25 -7.15 -14.35
CA GLY A 13 0.23 -6.42 -13.62
C GLY A 13 0.66 -4.99 -13.26
N TYR A 14 -0.29 -4.15 -12.79
CA TYR A 14 0.03 -2.77 -12.40
C TYR A 14 0.99 -2.70 -11.20
N ALA A 15 0.78 -3.50 -10.16
CA ALA A 15 1.65 -3.52 -8.98
C ALA A 15 3.07 -3.98 -9.33
N GLY A 16 3.21 -5.10 -10.06
CA GLY A 16 4.49 -5.61 -10.51
C GLY A 16 5.20 -4.67 -11.48
N GLY A 17 4.45 -4.04 -12.41
CA GLY A 17 4.99 -3.05 -13.35
C GLY A 17 5.46 -1.77 -12.67
N GLU A 18 4.77 -1.34 -11.61
CA GLU A 18 5.18 -0.18 -10.82
C GLU A 18 6.43 -0.48 -9.99
N PHE A 19 6.49 -1.67 -9.36
CA PHE A 19 7.71 -2.10 -8.68
C PHE A 19 8.89 -2.21 -9.65
N LEU A 20 8.67 -2.77 -10.85
CA LEU A 20 9.67 -2.84 -11.92
C LEU A 20 10.19 -1.44 -12.30
N ARG A 21 9.29 -0.45 -12.45
CA ARG A 21 9.65 0.93 -12.77
C ARG A 21 10.58 1.53 -11.72
N LEU A 22 10.26 1.36 -10.45
CA LEU A 22 11.05 1.85 -9.32
C LEU A 22 12.39 1.10 -9.23
N ALA A 23 12.37 -0.22 -9.27
CA ALA A 23 13.56 -1.06 -9.14
C ALA A 23 14.60 -0.83 -10.26
N LEU A 24 14.16 -0.57 -11.51
CA LEU A 24 15.06 -0.23 -12.63
C LEU A 24 15.81 1.09 -12.44
N SER A 25 15.34 1.95 -11.56
CA SER A 25 16.01 3.23 -11.23
C SER A 25 16.74 3.19 -9.89
N HIS A 26 16.57 2.12 -9.12
CA HIS A 26 17.15 1.98 -7.78
C HIS A 26 18.65 1.64 -7.86
N PRO A 27 19.54 2.39 -7.17
CA PRO A 27 20.99 2.24 -7.32
C PRO A 27 21.54 0.89 -6.84
N MET A 28 20.84 0.24 -5.89
CA MET A 28 21.28 -1.00 -5.25
C MET A 28 20.63 -2.25 -5.84
N LEU A 29 19.71 -2.13 -6.81
CA LEU A 29 18.98 -3.25 -7.39
C LEU A 29 19.35 -3.47 -8.86
N GLU A 30 19.32 -4.74 -9.27
CA GLU A 30 19.42 -5.19 -10.66
C GLU A 30 18.26 -6.14 -10.95
N VAL A 31 17.25 -5.68 -11.69
CA VAL A 31 16.16 -6.55 -12.11
C VAL A 31 16.67 -7.49 -13.20
N THR A 32 16.73 -8.77 -12.91
CA THR A 32 17.23 -9.80 -13.83
C THR A 32 16.12 -10.66 -14.44
N GLN A 33 14.97 -10.78 -13.75
CA GLN A 33 13.88 -11.64 -14.15
C GLN A 33 12.52 -10.99 -13.88
N VAL A 34 11.62 -11.12 -14.85
CA VAL A 34 10.22 -10.65 -14.73
C VAL A 34 9.31 -11.72 -15.32
N THR A 35 8.31 -12.20 -14.58
CA THR A 35 7.43 -13.25 -15.10
C THR A 35 6.06 -12.74 -15.52
N SER A 36 5.53 -13.40 -16.52
CA SER A 36 4.14 -13.31 -16.96
C SER A 36 3.80 -14.52 -17.82
N GLU A 37 2.86 -15.35 -17.39
CA GLU A 37 2.48 -16.53 -18.16
C GLU A 37 1.93 -16.18 -19.53
N ARG A 38 1.11 -15.14 -19.61
CA ARG A 38 0.46 -14.70 -20.86
C ARG A 38 1.43 -14.04 -21.86
N ASN A 39 2.46 -13.33 -21.36
CA ASN A 39 3.36 -12.53 -22.17
C ASN A 39 4.78 -13.12 -22.24
N ALA A 40 4.97 -14.39 -21.85
CA ALA A 40 6.29 -15.03 -21.87
C ALA A 40 6.93 -14.96 -23.26
N GLY A 41 8.20 -14.53 -23.33
CA GLY A 41 8.95 -14.28 -24.55
C GLY A 41 8.85 -12.84 -25.11
N ASP A 42 7.82 -12.10 -24.74
CA ASP A 42 7.63 -10.71 -25.19
C ASP A 42 8.52 -9.73 -24.39
N PRO A 43 9.00 -8.65 -25.02
CA PRO A 43 9.64 -7.54 -24.31
C PRO A 43 8.71 -6.94 -23.26
N ILE A 44 9.25 -6.63 -22.06
CA ILE A 44 8.46 -5.97 -20.99
C ILE A 44 7.85 -4.65 -21.45
N THR A 45 8.48 -3.99 -22.42
CA THR A 45 8.03 -2.71 -23.00
C THR A 45 6.77 -2.80 -23.85
N PHE A 46 6.30 -4.02 -24.18
CA PHE A 46 5.01 -4.20 -24.85
C PHE A 46 3.84 -4.00 -23.87
N VAL A 47 4.04 -4.37 -22.60
CA VAL A 47 3.07 -4.16 -21.53
C VAL A 47 3.32 -2.83 -20.80
N HIS A 48 4.59 -2.46 -20.61
CA HIS A 48 5.02 -1.24 -19.91
C HIS A 48 5.77 -0.31 -20.88
N PRO A 49 5.08 0.40 -21.79
CA PRO A 49 5.71 1.22 -22.82
C PRO A 49 6.53 2.41 -22.27
N ASN A 50 6.25 2.84 -21.06
CA ASN A 50 7.02 3.86 -20.32
C ASN A 50 8.46 3.42 -20.00
N LEU A 51 8.77 2.12 -20.08
CA LEU A 51 10.10 1.56 -19.82
C LEU A 51 10.96 1.43 -21.09
N ARG A 52 10.51 1.94 -22.24
CA ARG A 52 11.30 1.96 -23.48
C ARG A 52 12.64 2.66 -23.28
N GLY A 53 13.72 2.05 -23.73
CA GLY A 53 15.08 2.56 -23.57
C GLY A 53 15.68 2.39 -22.16
N ARG A 54 14.91 1.87 -21.19
CA ARG A 54 15.38 1.61 -19.82
C ARG A 54 15.75 0.16 -19.57
N SER A 55 15.13 -0.78 -20.29
CA SER A 55 15.38 -2.19 -20.14
C SER A 55 15.12 -2.96 -21.44
N SER A 56 15.90 -4.01 -21.66
CA SER A 56 15.73 -4.99 -22.75
C SER A 56 15.17 -6.33 -22.26
N LEU A 57 14.74 -6.43 -21.02
CA LEU A 57 14.18 -7.64 -20.43
C LEU A 57 12.96 -8.12 -21.19
N LYS A 58 12.80 -9.44 -21.21
CA LYS A 58 11.61 -10.13 -21.70
C LYS A 58 10.92 -10.83 -20.54
N PHE A 59 9.62 -10.98 -20.63
CA PHE A 59 8.88 -11.81 -19.69
C PHE A 59 9.30 -13.28 -19.83
N ARG A 60 9.38 -13.97 -18.68
CA ARG A 60 9.59 -15.43 -18.58
C ARG A 60 8.35 -16.10 -18.01
N LYS A 61 8.25 -17.40 -18.11
CA LYS A 61 7.31 -18.20 -17.33
C LYS A 61 7.81 -18.33 -15.87
N MET A 62 6.89 -18.52 -14.94
CA MET A 62 7.24 -18.70 -13.52
C MET A 62 8.14 -19.95 -13.33
N ALA A 63 7.88 -21.02 -14.08
CA ALA A 63 8.69 -22.25 -14.03
C ALA A 63 10.14 -22.07 -14.53
N GLU A 64 10.48 -20.93 -15.14
CA GLU A 64 11.83 -20.59 -15.63
C GLU A 64 12.59 -19.68 -14.67
N LEU A 65 12.07 -19.47 -13.44
CA LEU A 65 12.75 -18.67 -12.43
C LEU A 65 14.01 -19.35 -11.95
N GLU A 66 15.06 -18.56 -11.84
CA GLU A 66 16.35 -18.91 -11.31
C GLU A 66 16.58 -18.20 -9.96
N PRO A 67 17.41 -18.71 -9.05
CA PRO A 67 17.69 -18.07 -7.77
C PRO A 67 18.17 -16.62 -7.91
N VAL A 68 17.69 -15.76 -7.01
CA VAL A 68 18.00 -14.32 -6.91
C VAL A 68 18.20 -13.93 -5.46
N ASP A 69 18.60 -12.67 -5.20
CA ASP A 69 18.71 -12.15 -3.85
C ASP A 69 17.35 -11.72 -3.28
N VAL A 70 16.50 -11.14 -4.14
CA VAL A 70 15.16 -10.62 -3.77
C VAL A 70 14.10 -11.11 -4.75
N LEU A 71 13.03 -11.69 -4.23
CA LEU A 71 11.87 -12.12 -4.99
C LEU A 71 10.65 -11.28 -4.59
N VAL A 72 10.00 -10.67 -5.58
CA VAL A 72 8.79 -9.86 -5.37
C VAL A 72 7.59 -10.58 -5.98
N LEU A 73 6.60 -10.89 -5.15
CA LEU A 73 5.39 -11.59 -5.54
C LEU A 73 4.25 -10.59 -5.79
N ALA A 74 3.95 -10.30 -7.05
CA ALA A 74 2.85 -9.42 -7.46
C ALA A 74 1.71 -10.25 -8.09
N LEU A 75 1.30 -11.27 -7.38
CA LEU A 75 0.29 -12.25 -7.82
C LEU A 75 -1.13 -11.86 -7.36
N PRO A 76 -2.17 -12.33 -8.04
CA PRO A 76 -3.53 -12.26 -7.52
C PRO A 76 -3.65 -13.00 -6.18
N HIS A 77 -4.61 -12.54 -5.35
CA HIS A 77 -4.89 -13.15 -4.05
C HIS A 77 -5.03 -14.68 -4.13
N GLY A 78 -4.51 -15.36 -3.12
CA GLY A 78 -4.50 -16.82 -2.98
C GLY A 78 -3.36 -17.52 -3.73
N ASN A 79 -2.74 -16.89 -4.73
CA ASN A 79 -1.73 -17.55 -5.55
C ASN A 79 -0.34 -17.57 -4.91
N ALA A 80 0.03 -16.55 -4.15
CA ALA A 80 1.32 -16.54 -3.47
C ALA A 80 1.38 -17.63 -2.39
N ALA A 81 0.33 -17.75 -1.56
CA ALA A 81 0.27 -18.75 -0.51
C ALA A 81 0.13 -20.19 -1.04
N LYS A 82 -0.70 -20.40 -2.08
CA LYS A 82 -0.89 -21.74 -2.68
C LYS A 82 0.38 -22.29 -3.33
N ASN A 83 1.22 -21.42 -3.89
CA ASN A 83 2.44 -21.82 -4.60
C ASN A 83 3.72 -21.48 -3.83
N PHE A 84 3.65 -21.18 -2.53
CA PHE A 84 4.80 -20.67 -1.79
C PHE A 84 6.00 -21.60 -1.78
N SER A 85 5.77 -22.91 -1.80
CA SER A 85 6.83 -23.92 -1.89
C SER A 85 7.71 -23.80 -3.15
N GLU A 86 7.18 -23.22 -4.22
CA GLU A 86 7.94 -22.94 -5.45
C GLU A 86 8.84 -21.71 -5.30
N PHE A 87 8.56 -20.84 -4.35
CA PHE A 87 9.27 -19.58 -4.12
C PHE A 87 10.28 -19.65 -2.99
N GLU A 88 10.05 -20.49 -1.99
CA GLU A 88 10.78 -20.50 -0.71
C GLU A 88 12.29 -20.63 -0.86
N GLY A 89 12.76 -21.42 -1.84
CA GLY A 89 14.19 -21.65 -2.08
C GLY A 89 14.83 -20.73 -3.13
N LEU A 90 14.05 -19.79 -3.70
CA LEU A 90 14.51 -18.97 -4.82
C LEU A 90 15.18 -17.66 -4.42
N ALA A 91 14.95 -17.18 -3.19
CA ALA A 91 15.52 -15.91 -2.76
C ALA A 91 15.75 -15.85 -1.24
N ASP A 92 16.76 -15.08 -0.84
CA ASP A 92 17.01 -14.76 0.57
C ASP A 92 15.95 -13.84 1.16
N THR A 93 15.41 -12.94 0.33
CA THR A 93 14.36 -11.99 0.74
C THR A 93 13.15 -12.13 -0.18
N ILE A 94 11.96 -12.33 0.39
CA ILE A 94 10.69 -12.44 -0.33
C ILE A 94 9.76 -11.31 0.13
N ILE A 95 9.25 -10.54 -0.84
CA ILE A 95 8.29 -9.46 -0.61
C ILE A 95 6.99 -9.82 -1.29
N ASP A 96 5.92 -9.98 -0.52
CA ASP A 96 4.59 -10.25 -1.06
C ASP A 96 3.76 -8.97 -1.15
N LEU A 97 3.31 -8.65 -2.36
CA LEU A 97 2.39 -7.55 -2.64
C LEU A 97 0.92 -8.01 -2.66
N SER A 98 0.69 -9.32 -2.60
CA SER A 98 -0.66 -9.88 -2.53
C SER A 98 -1.29 -9.67 -1.14
N ALA A 99 -2.47 -10.20 -0.93
CA ALA A 99 -3.12 -10.13 0.38
C ALA A 99 -2.87 -11.37 1.25
N ASP A 100 -2.06 -12.32 0.76
CA ASP A 100 -2.04 -13.67 1.31
C ASP A 100 -1.44 -13.75 2.71
N PHE A 101 -0.38 -13.00 3.00
CA PHE A 101 0.34 -13.12 4.27
C PHE A 101 0.15 -11.93 5.24
N ARG A 102 -0.83 -11.05 4.97
CA ARG A 102 -1.05 -9.83 5.76
C ARG A 102 -1.75 -10.10 7.09
N ILE A 103 -2.80 -10.93 7.06
CA ILE A 103 -3.68 -11.15 8.21
C ILE A 103 -3.21 -12.38 8.97
N LYS A 104 -2.88 -12.17 10.26
CA LYS A 104 -2.36 -13.23 11.15
C LYS A 104 -3.48 -14.06 11.78
N ASP A 105 -4.63 -13.45 12.03
CA ASP A 105 -5.80 -14.10 12.60
C ASP A 105 -6.56 -14.88 11.52
N LEU A 106 -6.58 -16.20 11.65
CA LEU A 106 -7.23 -17.11 10.69
C LEU A 106 -8.75 -16.95 10.63
N GLU A 107 -9.40 -16.59 11.72
CA GLU A 107 -10.84 -16.33 11.75
C GLU A 107 -11.19 -15.04 11.00
N GLN A 108 -10.37 -13.99 11.16
CA GLN A 108 -10.50 -12.76 10.39
C GLN A 108 -10.20 -13.02 8.91
N TYR A 109 -9.16 -13.80 8.60
CA TYR A 109 -8.87 -14.20 7.22
C TYR A 109 -10.08 -14.87 6.58
N LYS A 110 -10.60 -15.93 7.22
CA LYS A 110 -11.78 -16.68 6.73
C LYS A 110 -13.01 -15.79 6.57
N LYS A 111 -13.26 -14.90 7.54
CA LYS A 111 -14.38 -13.95 7.50
C LYS A 111 -14.36 -13.05 6.28
N TYR A 112 -13.18 -12.51 5.90
CA TYR A 112 -13.07 -11.52 4.85
C TYR A 112 -12.71 -12.07 3.48
N TYR A 113 -12.12 -13.26 3.42
CA TYR A 113 -11.74 -13.90 2.15
C TYR A 113 -12.64 -15.09 1.79
N GLY A 114 -13.44 -15.60 2.73
CA GLY A 114 -14.44 -16.65 2.49
C GLY A 114 -13.86 -18.06 2.40
N GLU A 115 -12.56 -18.23 2.60
CA GLU A 115 -11.86 -19.52 2.55
C GLU A 115 -10.83 -19.63 3.68
N ASP A 116 -10.43 -20.86 4.01
CA ASP A 116 -9.33 -21.10 4.94
C ASP A 116 -7.99 -20.70 4.31
N HIS A 117 -7.04 -20.21 5.11
CA HIS A 117 -5.74 -19.82 4.61
C HIS A 117 -4.96 -21.04 4.08
N PRO A 118 -4.46 -21.03 2.82
CA PRO A 118 -3.83 -22.20 2.22
C PRO A 118 -2.46 -22.59 2.83
N ALA A 119 -1.81 -21.68 3.55
CA ALA A 119 -0.51 -21.91 4.19
C ALA A 119 -0.44 -21.20 5.56
N PRO A 120 -1.25 -21.58 6.56
CA PRO A 120 -1.35 -20.86 7.83
C PRO A 120 -0.05 -20.85 8.63
N ASP A 121 0.75 -21.91 8.55
CA ASP A 121 2.03 -22.05 9.28
C ASP A 121 3.08 -21.00 8.84
N LEU A 122 2.93 -20.43 7.66
CA LEU A 122 3.83 -19.41 7.14
C LEU A 122 3.53 -18.00 7.64
N LEU A 123 2.33 -17.74 8.14
CA LEU A 123 1.89 -16.39 8.51
C LEU A 123 2.82 -15.73 9.53
N SER A 124 3.29 -16.47 10.53
CA SER A 124 4.19 -15.94 11.56
C SER A 124 5.59 -15.59 11.04
N SER A 125 5.98 -16.11 9.88
CA SER A 125 7.28 -15.84 9.27
C SER A 125 7.34 -14.53 8.47
N PHE A 126 6.20 -13.93 8.17
CA PHE A 126 6.13 -12.67 7.47
C PHE A 126 6.00 -11.49 8.43
N VAL A 127 6.79 -10.45 8.23
CA VAL A 127 6.59 -9.14 8.87
C VAL A 127 5.53 -8.37 8.08
N TYR A 128 4.60 -7.72 8.77
CA TYR A 128 3.66 -6.83 8.11
C TYR A 128 4.38 -5.56 7.64
N GLY A 129 4.36 -5.34 6.33
CA GLY A 129 5.12 -4.30 5.67
C GLY A 129 4.42 -2.94 5.79
N ASN A 130 4.60 -2.29 6.94
CA ASN A 130 4.22 -0.90 7.17
C ASN A 130 5.37 -0.20 7.94
N PRO A 131 6.30 0.48 7.25
CA PRO A 131 7.51 1.06 7.84
C PRO A 131 7.25 1.99 9.02
N GLU A 132 6.22 2.81 8.96
CA GLU A 132 5.90 3.79 9.98
C GLU A 132 5.45 3.15 11.32
N LEU A 133 5.03 1.88 11.27
CA LEU A 133 4.61 1.12 12.45
C LEU A 133 5.63 0.05 12.86
N HIS A 134 6.27 -0.61 11.89
CA HIS A 134 7.06 -1.84 12.08
C HIS A 134 8.52 -1.70 11.62
N ARG A 135 9.09 -0.48 11.67
CA ARG A 135 10.46 -0.24 11.18
C ARG A 135 11.50 -1.16 11.83
N ASP A 136 11.42 -1.39 13.14
CA ASP A 136 12.39 -2.22 13.83
C ASP A 136 12.25 -3.71 13.47
N GLU A 137 11.03 -4.18 13.27
CA GLU A 137 10.75 -5.55 12.83
C GLU A 137 11.18 -5.80 11.37
N LEU A 138 11.12 -4.76 10.53
CA LEU A 138 11.54 -4.82 9.14
C LEU A 138 13.06 -4.90 8.99
N ARG A 139 13.85 -4.45 9.97
CA ARG A 139 15.33 -4.53 9.91
C ARG A 139 15.80 -5.98 9.81
N GLY A 140 16.41 -6.33 8.68
CA GLY A 140 16.88 -7.68 8.41
C GLY A 140 15.78 -8.71 8.13
N ALA A 141 14.53 -8.26 7.97
CA ALA A 141 13.41 -9.15 7.63
C ALA A 141 13.64 -9.86 6.30
N LYS A 142 13.36 -11.16 6.27
CA LYS A 142 13.51 -12.01 5.09
C LYS A 142 12.19 -12.24 4.34
N ARG A 143 11.07 -12.09 5.03
CA ARG A 143 9.73 -12.25 4.47
C ARG A 143 8.87 -11.07 4.88
N ILE A 144 8.36 -10.33 3.90
CA ILE A 144 7.62 -9.09 4.11
C ILE A 144 6.28 -9.18 3.36
N ALA A 145 5.18 -8.99 4.07
CA ALA A 145 3.83 -8.90 3.51
C ALA A 145 3.41 -7.43 3.46
N CYS A 146 3.45 -6.81 2.29
CA CYS A 146 3.15 -5.38 2.15
C CYS A 146 1.68 -5.08 2.39
N ALA A 147 1.41 -4.00 3.13
CA ALA A 147 0.07 -3.52 3.46
C ALA A 147 -0.81 -3.26 2.23
N GLY A 148 -2.11 -3.42 2.37
CA GLY A 148 -3.08 -3.04 1.33
C GLY A 148 -3.22 -1.53 1.20
N CYS A 149 -3.40 -1.03 -0.03
CA CYS A 149 -3.36 0.42 -0.31
C CYS A 149 -4.39 1.24 0.50
N PHE A 150 -5.64 0.77 0.60
CA PHE A 150 -6.65 1.46 1.39
C PHE A 150 -6.41 1.27 2.91
N ALA A 151 -5.91 0.10 3.34
CA ALA A 151 -5.49 -0.11 4.73
C ALA A 151 -4.36 0.85 5.11
N THR A 152 -3.31 0.98 4.28
CA THR A 152 -2.22 1.95 4.48
C THR A 152 -2.74 3.37 4.71
N SER A 153 -3.65 3.84 3.84
CA SER A 153 -4.23 5.18 3.96
C SER A 153 -4.99 5.39 5.28
N VAL A 154 -5.76 4.39 5.73
CA VAL A 154 -6.54 4.44 6.98
C VAL A 154 -5.62 4.32 8.20
N ILE A 155 -4.71 3.37 8.19
CA ILE A 155 -3.78 3.10 9.30
C ILE A 155 -2.93 4.34 9.58
N LEU A 156 -2.27 4.88 8.56
CA LEU A 156 -1.42 6.06 8.71
C LEU A 156 -2.22 7.29 9.19
N ALA A 157 -3.47 7.42 8.78
CA ALA A 157 -4.32 8.51 9.26
C ALA A 157 -4.71 8.39 10.73
N LEU A 158 -4.96 7.18 11.24
CA LEU A 158 -5.48 6.97 12.60
C LEU A 158 -4.43 6.65 13.66
N TYR A 159 -3.34 6.00 13.26
CA TYR A 159 -2.35 5.46 14.19
C TYR A 159 -1.85 6.48 15.23
N PRO A 160 -1.46 7.73 14.89
CA PRO A 160 -1.01 8.69 15.90
C PRO A 160 -2.05 9.01 16.96
N LEU A 161 -3.29 9.14 16.54
CA LEU A 161 -4.38 9.48 17.46
C LEU A 161 -4.66 8.35 18.45
N LEU A 162 -4.66 7.11 17.97
CA LEU A 162 -4.92 5.93 18.80
C LEU A 162 -3.72 5.55 19.66
N LYS A 163 -2.49 5.69 19.15
CA LYS A 163 -1.25 5.42 19.90
C LYS A 163 -1.13 6.30 21.16
N LEU A 164 -1.51 7.57 21.08
CA LEU A 164 -1.45 8.51 22.21
C LEU A 164 -2.67 8.44 23.11
N GLY A 165 -3.53 7.44 22.90
CA GLY A 165 -4.64 7.17 23.80
C GLY A 165 -5.69 8.28 23.81
N VAL A 166 -5.82 9.02 22.70
CA VAL A 166 -6.95 9.94 22.54
C VAL A 166 -8.21 9.07 22.51
N PRO A 167 -8.99 9.00 23.58
CA PRO A 167 -10.08 8.04 23.68
C PRO A 167 -11.24 8.47 22.79
N TYR A 168 -11.58 7.64 21.85
CA TYR A 168 -12.77 7.80 21.02
C TYR A 168 -13.85 6.85 21.52
N PRO A 169 -14.96 7.34 22.05
CA PRO A 169 -15.98 6.47 22.64
C PRO A 169 -16.90 5.84 21.60
N LYS A 170 -16.69 6.08 20.29
CA LYS A 170 -17.64 5.73 19.21
C LYS A 170 -16.95 5.12 17.99
N ASP A 171 -17.78 4.63 17.09
CA ASP A 171 -17.38 4.12 15.78
C ASP A 171 -16.58 5.14 14.98
N ILE A 172 -15.57 4.67 14.27
CA ILE A 172 -14.78 5.44 13.29
C ILE A 172 -15.30 5.11 11.90
N ILE A 173 -15.72 6.11 11.16
CA ILE A 173 -16.24 5.95 9.81
C ILE A 173 -15.18 6.41 8.81
N ALA A 174 -14.75 5.53 7.94
CA ALA A 174 -13.78 5.79 6.89
C ALA A 174 -14.39 5.58 5.51
N THR A 175 -14.32 6.61 4.67
CA THR A 175 -14.76 6.54 3.28
C THR A 175 -13.59 6.80 2.34
N GLY A 176 -13.29 5.85 1.47
CA GLY A 176 -12.20 5.95 0.49
C GLY A 176 -12.71 6.15 -0.93
N LEU A 177 -12.24 7.22 -1.60
CA LEU A 177 -12.34 7.41 -3.03
C LEU A 177 -11.12 6.75 -3.69
N VAL A 178 -11.36 5.69 -4.49
CA VAL A 178 -10.29 4.81 -4.97
C VAL A 178 -10.18 4.86 -6.49
N GLY A 179 -8.99 5.16 -6.98
CA GLY A 179 -8.66 5.19 -8.41
C GLY A 179 -8.79 3.82 -9.08
N SER A 180 -9.06 3.83 -10.39
CA SER A 180 -9.36 2.61 -11.18
C SER A 180 -8.20 1.60 -11.21
N SER A 181 -6.96 2.06 -11.12
CA SER A 181 -5.78 1.17 -11.10
C SER A 181 -5.73 0.21 -9.91
N ALA A 182 -6.47 0.49 -8.82
CA ALA A 182 -6.57 -0.41 -7.68
C ALA A 182 -7.28 -1.74 -8.00
N ALA A 183 -8.06 -1.79 -9.08
CA ALA A 183 -8.71 -3.02 -9.56
C ALA A 183 -7.75 -3.97 -10.32
N GLY A 184 -6.51 -3.54 -10.58
CA GLY A 184 -5.54 -4.30 -11.36
C GLY A 184 -5.71 -4.17 -12.87
N ALA A 185 -4.87 -4.90 -13.62
CA ALA A 185 -4.81 -4.82 -15.08
C ALA A 185 -5.83 -5.71 -15.82
N SER A 186 -6.51 -6.61 -15.11
CA SER A 186 -7.52 -7.49 -15.72
C SER A 186 -8.80 -6.71 -15.99
N SER A 187 -9.33 -6.82 -17.21
CA SER A 187 -10.60 -6.20 -17.58
C SER A 187 -11.78 -6.89 -16.89
N SER A 188 -12.79 -6.11 -16.57
CA SER A 188 -14.08 -6.57 -16.03
C SER A 188 -15.19 -5.64 -16.51
N ASP A 189 -16.45 -6.03 -16.35
CA ASP A 189 -17.60 -5.18 -16.66
C ASP A 189 -17.51 -3.84 -15.94
N ALA A 190 -17.05 -3.87 -14.67
CA ALA A 190 -16.91 -2.67 -13.85
C ALA A 190 -15.77 -1.74 -14.31
N SER A 191 -14.77 -2.25 -15.04
CA SER A 191 -13.65 -1.50 -15.61
C SER A 191 -13.86 -1.10 -17.07
N HIS A 192 -14.93 -1.57 -17.71
CA HIS A 192 -15.26 -1.20 -19.09
C HIS A 192 -15.46 0.31 -19.21
N HIS A 193 -14.85 0.93 -20.23
CA HIS A 193 -14.75 2.38 -20.31
C HIS A 193 -16.10 3.12 -20.16
N PRO A 194 -17.19 2.75 -20.86
CA PRO A 194 -18.47 3.43 -20.71
C PRO A 194 -19.06 3.34 -19.29
N GLU A 195 -18.80 2.25 -18.58
CA GLU A 195 -19.25 2.01 -17.21
C GLU A 195 -18.38 2.70 -16.16
N ARG A 196 -17.14 2.99 -16.50
CA ARG A 196 -16.13 3.52 -15.57
C ARG A 196 -15.90 5.01 -15.72
N ALA A 197 -15.92 5.55 -16.93
CA ALA A 197 -15.60 6.96 -17.20
C ALA A 197 -16.59 7.89 -16.49
N GLY A 198 -16.06 8.87 -15.72
CA GLY A 198 -16.86 9.83 -14.97
C GLY A 198 -17.65 9.27 -13.78
N SER A 199 -17.57 7.96 -13.53
CA SER A 199 -18.37 7.29 -12.50
C SER A 199 -17.80 7.47 -11.10
N PHE A 200 -18.68 7.83 -10.14
CA PHE A 200 -18.51 7.61 -8.71
C PHE A 200 -19.46 6.50 -8.27
N ARG A 201 -18.94 5.36 -7.91
CA ARG A 201 -19.77 4.19 -7.61
C ARG A 201 -19.29 3.50 -6.32
N VAL A 202 -20.19 3.35 -5.35
CA VAL A 202 -19.91 2.51 -4.18
C VAL A 202 -19.77 1.07 -4.66
N TYR A 203 -18.59 0.48 -4.50
CA TYR A 203 -18.37 -0.91 -4.85
C TYR A 203 -18.28 -1.83 -3.63
N GLN A 204 -18.01 -1.26 -2.45
CA GLN A 204 -18.02 -1.98 -1.18
C GLN A 204 -18.56 -1.07 -0.08
N ALA A 205 -19.85 -1.19 0.22
CA ALA A 205 -20.51 -0.34 1.22
C ALA A 205 -20.13 -0.72 2.65
N THR A 206 -19.99 -2.02 2.92
CA THR A 206 -19.62 -2.60 4.21
C THR A 206 -18.76 -3.83 4.03
N GLY A 207 -18.04 -4.29 5.08
CA GLY A 207 -17.30 -5.55 5.05
C GLY A 207 -16.10 -5.54 4.10
N HIS A 208 -15.46 -4.39 3.90
CA HIS A 208 -14.26 -4.32 3.08
C HIS A 208 -13.12 -5.13 3.70
N ARG A 209 -12.43 -5.96 2.90
CA ARG A 209 -11.38 -6.88 3.39
C ARG A 209 -10.23 -6.19 4.13
N HIS A 210 -9.89 -4.95 3.76
CA HIS A 210 -8.87 -4.17 4.47
C HIS A 210 -9.26 -3.79 5.90
N THR A 211 -10.52 -4.01 6.32
CA THR A 211 -10.93 -3.81 7.72
C THR A 211 -10.17 -4.75 8.65
N ALA A 212 -9.86 -5.98 8.20
CA ALA A 212 -9.07 -6.91 9.00
C ALA A 212 -7.64 -6.40 9.24
N GLU A 213 -6.99 -5.86 8.20
CA GLU A 213 -5.65 -5.24 8.32
C GLU A 213 -5.68 -4.03 9.27
N VAL A 214 -6.65 -3.15 9.09
CA VAL A 214 -6.80 -1.95 9.93
C VAL A 214 -7.00 -2.31 11.41
N ASN A 215 -7.85 -3.29 11.70
CA ASN A 215 -8.11 -3.75 13.07
C ASN A 215 -6.91 -4.47 13.69
N GLN A 216 -6.10 -5.17 12.88
CA GLN A 216 -4.88 -5.83 13.33
C GLN A 216 -3.80 -4.82 13.74
N GLU A 217 -3.65 -3.75 12.98
CA GLU A 217 -2.53 -2.83 13.08
C GLU A 217 -2.78 -1.64 14.03
N LEU A 218 -4.02 -1.29 14.26
CA LEU A 218 -4.35 -0.14 15.11
C LEU A 218 -4.52 -0.54 16.58
N PRO A 219 -3.94 0.23 17.51
CA PRO A 219 -4.08 -0.03 18.93
C PRO A 219 -5.53 0.22 19.39
N GLY A 220 -5.99 -0.61 20.31
CA GLY A 220 -7.34 -0.54 20.86
C GLY A 220 -8.35 -1.37 20.05
N ASN A 221 -9.55 -1.47 20.56
CA ASN A 221 -10.63 -2.25 19.95
C ASN A 221 -11.77 -1.30 19.55
N PHE A 222 -11.54 -0.50 18.53
CA PHE A 222 -12.51 0.46 18.03
C PHE A 222 -13.23 -0.12 16.81
N PRO A 223 -14.57 -0.02 16.74
CA PRO A 223 -15.29 -0.36 15.52
C PRO A 223 -14.91 0.61 14.38
N ILE A 224 -14.26 0.09 13.35
CA ILE A 224 -13.88 0.88 12.17
C ILE A 224 -14.69 0.38 10.97
N HIS A 225 -15.44 1.30 10.37
CA HIS A 225 -16.33 1.01 9.25
C HIS A 225 -15.76 1.59 7.96
N LEU A 226 -15.38 0.71 7.03
CA LEU A 226 -14.83 1.11 5.74
C LEU A 226 -15.90 1.07 4.65
N THR A 227 -16.03 2.19 3.94
CA THR A 227 -16.80 2.28 2.69
C THR A 227 -15.87 2.64 1.55
N ALA A 228 -15.90 1.87 0.47
CA ALA A 228 -15.06 2.10 -0.69
C ALA A 228 -15.87 2.53 -1.90
N ILE A 229 -15.45 3.66 -2.51
CA ILE A 229 -16.10 4.30 -3.64
C ILE A 229 -15.10 4.36 -4.80
N ALA A 230 -15.45 3.78 -5.93
CA ALA A 230 -14.71 3.94 -7.16
C ALA A 230 -14.81 5.39 -7.64
N SER A 231 -13.66 6.04 -7.86
CA SER A 231 -13.58 7.41 -8.39
C SER A 231 -13.18 7.40 -9.87
N PRO A 232 -13.43 8.46 -10.64
CA PRO A 232 -13.02 8.54 -12.05
C PRO A 232 -11.51 8.68 -12.24
N SER A 233 -10.73 8.94 -11.18
CA SER A 233 -9.28 9.00 -11.27
C SER A 233 -8.67 7.64 -11.66
N ILE A 234 -7.51 7.68 -12.30
CA ILE A 234 -6.75 6.46 -12.62
C ILE A 234 -5.97 6.02 -11.39
N ARG A 235 -5.23 6.91 -10.76
CA ARG A 235 -4.44 6.68 -9.55
C ARG A 235 -5.01 7.42 -8.36
N GLY A 236 -4.52 7.08 -7.20
CA GLY A 236 -4.76 7.75 -5.94
C GLY A 236 -5.90 7.17 -5.12
N ILE A 237 -5.75 7.32 -3.82
CA ILE A 237 -6.80 7.09 -2.83
C ILE A 237 -6.89 8.36 -1.99
N LEU A 238 -8.10 8.91 -1.88
CA LEU A 238 -8.45 9.92 -0.89
C LEU A 238 -9.35 9.26 0.14
N THR A 239 -8.87 9.18 1.38
CA THR A 239 -9.66 8.68 2.51
C THR A 239 -10.10 9.83 3.39
N THR A 240 -11.37 9.88 3.76
CA THR A 240 -11.90 10.75 4.80
C THR A 240 -12.38 9.90 5.97
N LEU A 241 -11.92 10.23 7.16
CA LEU A 241 -12.29 9.55 8.39
C LEU A 241 -13.04 10.52 9.30
N GLN A 242 -14.12 10.06 9.87
CA GLN A 242 -14.90 10.83 10.84
C GLN A 242 -14.83 10.14 12.19
N LEU A 243 -14.49 10.94 13.18
CA LEU A 243 -14.36 10.52 14.57
C LEU A 243 -14.72 11.72 15.49
N TRP A 244 -14.89 11.45 16.77
CA TRP A 244 -15.21 12.49 17.75
C TRP A 244 -14.20 12.47 18.88
N ILE A 245 -13.65 13.64 19.20
CA ILE A 245 -12.77 13.78 20.38
C ILE A 245 -13.63 14.00 21.61
N PRO A 246 -13.22 13.43 22.77
CA PRO A 246 -13.91 13.65 24.04
C PRO A 246 -13.76 15.08 24.54
N ASP A 247 -14.61 15.45 25.48
CA ASP A 247 -14.49 16.71 26.19
C ASP A 247 -13.09 16.83 26.86
N GLY A 248 -12.52 18.02 26.77
CA GLY A 248 -11.17 18.31 27.26
C GLY A 248 -10.05 18.15 26.24
N TYR A 249 -10.32 17.53 25.10
CA TYR A 249 -9.39 17.49 23.96
C TYR A 249 -9.69 18.60 22.96
N SER A 250 -8.67 19.02 22.22
CA SER A 250 -8.74 20.13 21.26
C SER A 250 -7.98 19.80 19.98
N GLU A 251 -8.10 20.66 18.99
CA GLU A 251 -7.28 20.60 17.77
C GLU A 251 -5.77 20.58 18.07
N ARG A 252 -5.32 21.21 19.16
CA ARG A 252 -3.93 21.22 19.57
C ARG A 252 -3.44 19.81 19.93
N ASP A 253 -4.29 19.00 20.56
CA ASP A 253 -3.95 17.62 20.95
C ASP A 253 -3.85 16.73 19.71
N VAL A 254 -4.73 16.93 18.73
CA VAL A 254 -4.64 16.27 17.40
C VAL A 254 -3.32 16.63 16.71
N TRP A 255 -2.93 17.92 16.70
CA TRP A 255 -1.64 18.37 16.18
C TRP A 255 -0.46 17.71 16.90
N SER A 256 -0.51 17.65 18.22
CA SER A 256 0.56 17.05 19.03
C SER A 256 0.73 15.58 18.70
N ALA A 257 -0.39 14.84 18.56
CA ALA A 257 -0.38 13.43 18.17
C ALA A 257 0.38 13.18 16.85
N TYR A 258 0.03 13.94 15.83
CA TYR A 258 0.70 13.78 14.52
C TYR A 258 2.17 14.18 14.56
N ARG A 259 2.54 15.25 15.24
CA ARG A 259 3.93 15.69 15.34
C ARG A 259 4.81 14.71 16.14
N GLU A 260 4.27 14.16 17.20
CA GLU A 260 5.00 13.21 18.06
C GLU A 260 5.30 11.92 17.30
N VAL A 261 4.37 11.44 16.50
CA VAL A 261 4.51 10.16 15.80
C VAL A 261 5.20 10.33 14.44
N TYR A 262 4.88 11.41 13.71
CA TYR A 262 5.31 11.56 12.31
C TYR A 262 6.26 12.74 12.06
N GLY A 263 6.77 13.39 13.11
CA GLY A 263 7.64 14.56 12.96
C GLY A 263 8.90 14.29 12.13
N ASP A 264 9.46 13.09 12.23
CA ASP A 264 10.68 12.67 11.55
C ASP A 264 10.42 11.62 10.44
N GLU A 265 9.16 11.32 10.10
CA GLU A 265 8.82 10.34 9.06
C GLU A 265 9.06 10.89 7.65
N PRO A 266 9.94 10.24 6.84
CA PRO A 266 10.37 10.81 5.58
C PRO A 266 9.27 10.88 4.52
N PHE A 267 8.24 10.03 4.63
CA PHE A 267 7.17 9.93 3.63
C PHE A 267 5.80 10.38 4.13
N ILE A 268 5.71 10.93 5.34
CA ILE A 268 4.47 11.49 5.86
C ILE A 268 4.55 13.02 5.86
N ARG A 269 3.54 13.66 5.28
CA ARG A 269 3.43 15.12 5.28
C ARG A 269 2.09 15.54 5.91
N ILE A 270 2.15 16.45 6.87
CA ILE A 270 0.93 17.01 7.47
C ILE A 270 0.52 18.25 6.67
N VAL A 271 -0.58 18.13 5.93
CA VAL A 271 -1.12 19.16 5.03
C VAL A 271 -2.32 19.83 5.69
N LYS A 272 -2.05 20.94 6.37
CA LYS A 272 -3.09 21.80 6.98
C LYS A 272 -2.66 23.24 6.87
N VAL A 273 -2.98 23.86 5.74
CA VAL A 273 -2.72 25.29 5.49
C VAL A 273 -4.01 26.09 5.57
N ARG A 274 -3.91 27.34 6.00
CA ARG A 274 -5.08 28.17 6.28
C ARG A 274 -5.83 28.63 5.04
N LYS A 275 -5.17 28.75 3.90
CA LYS A 275 -5.73 29.33 2.68
C LYS A 275 -5.19 28.61 1.44
N GLY A 276 -5.92 28.72 0.35
CA GLY A 276 -5.52 28.20 -0.95
C GLY A 276 -6.30 26.95 -1.37
N LEU A 277 -6.11 26.56 -2.62
CA LEU A 277 -6.78 25.41 -3.22
C LEU A 277 -6.32 24.09 -2.56
N HIS A 278 -5.01 23.94 -2.35
CA HIS A 278 -4.37 22.73 -1.85
C HIS A 278 -4.17 22.77 -0.32
N ARG A 279 -5.18 23.26 0.42
CA ARG A 279 -5.12 23.33 1.88
C ARG A 279 -5.32 21.99 2.59
N TYR A 280 -5.79 20.99 1.87
CA TYR A 280 -6.00 19.62 2.31
C TYR A 280 -5.32 18.63 1.37
N PRO A 281 -5.12 17.37 1.80
CA PRO A 281 -4.58 16.30 0.97
C PRO A 281 -5.32 16.12 -0.35
N ASP A 282 -4.57 15.98 -1.44
CA ASP A 282 -5.10 15.73 -2.78
C ASP A 282 -4.25 14.63 -3.45
N PRO A 283 -4.83 13.45 -3.76
CA PRO A 283 -4.07 12.35 -4.34
C PRO A 283 -3.47 12.67 -5.70
N LYS A 284 -4.03 13.62 -6.46
CA LYS A 284 -3.48 14.04 -7.75
C LYS A 284 -2.03 14.57 -7.63
N LEU A 285 -1.71 15.24 -6.53
CA LEU A 285 -0.37 15.78 -6.27
C LEU A 285 0.65 14.70 -5.88
N LEU A 286 0.17 13.48 -5.64
CA LEU A 286 0.97 12.36 -5.15
C LEU A 286 1.24 11.32 -6.24
N ASP A 287 0.69 11.47 -7.43
CA ASP A 287 0.84 10.52 -8.52
C ASP A 287 2.34 10.21 -8.77
N GLY A 288 2.69 8.94 -8.65
CA GLY A 288 4.05 8.43 -8.83
C GLY A 288 4.97 8.57 -7.60
N SER A 289 4.54 9.22 -6.52
CA SER A 289 5.35 9.47 -5.32
C SER A 289 5.05 8.50 -4.17
N ASN A 290 6.01 8.35 -3.25
CA ASN A 290 5.86 7.52 -2.05
C ASN A 290 5.34 8.31 -0.83
N PHE A 291 4.85 9.53 -1.02
CA PHE A 291 4.32 10.32 0.08
C PHE A 291 2.88 9.91 0.44
N CYS A 292 2.59 10.06 1.74
CA CYS A 292 1.24 10.08 2.29
C CYS A 292 1.00 11.47 2.88
N ASP A 293 0.04 12.21 2.30
CA ASP A 293 -0.41 13.48 2.83
C ASP A 293 -1.56 13.26 3.81
N ILE A 294 -1.45 13.79 5.02
CA ILE A 294 -2.48 13.69 6.06
C ILE A 294 -2.90 15.11 6.46
N GLY A 295 -4.19 15.35 6.48
CA GLY A 295 -4.79 16.59 6.96
C GLY A 295 -5.93 16.31 7.93
N PHE A 296 -6.33 17.31 8.70
CA PHE A 296 -7.49 17.19 9.56
C PHE A 296 -8.18 18.54 9.79
N GLU A 297 -9.43 18.48 10.17
CA GLU A 297 -10.23 19.64 10.55
C GLU A 297 -11.10 19.28 11.75
N THR A 298 -11.26 20.22 12.67
CA THR A 298 -12.01 20.04 13.90
C THR A 298 -13.24 20.94 13.89
N ASP A 299 -14.39 20.34 14.10
CA ASP A 299 -15.62 21.06 14.35
C ASP A 299 -15.80 21.24 15.88
N ASN A 300 -15.53 22.44 16.33
CA ASN A 300 -15.52 22.76 17.77
C ASN A 300 -16.93 22.72 18.41
N GLU A 301 -18.01 22.78 17.62
CA GLU A 301 -19.37 22.73 18.17
C GLU A 301 -19.79 21.28 18.49
N SER A 302 -19.39 20.35 17.64
CA SER A 302 -19.78 18.93 17.77
C SER A 302 -18.67 18.03 18.33
N GLY A 303 -17.45 18.54 18.47
CA GLY A 303 -16.26 17.73 18.79
C GLY A 303 -15.85 16.76 17.66
N ARG A 304 -16.45 16.88 16.47
CA ARG A 304 -16.12 16.05 15.32
C ARG A 304 -14.77 16.43 14.75
N VAL A 305 -13.94 15.43 14.47
CA VAL A 305 -12.70 15.57 13.71
C VAL A 305 -12.86 14.82 12.38
N VAL A 306 -12.55 15.50 11.30
CA VAL A 306 -12.42 14.88 9.99
C VAL A 306 -10.94 14.77 9.68
N VAL A 307 -10.44 13.55 9.60
CA VAL A 307 -9.08 13.28 9.14
C VAL A 307 -9.12 12.91 7.66
N MET A 308 -8.19 13.43 6.91
CA MET A 308 -8.05 13.16 5.47
C MET A 308 -6.67 12.56 5.22
N SER A 309 -6.61 11.52 4.38
CA SER A 309 -5.35 10.91 3.95
C SER A 309 -5.37 10.73 2.44
N ALA A 310 -4.28 11.09 1.78
CA ALA A 310 -4.10 10.90 0.35
C ALA A 310 -2.80 10.16 0.05
N ILE A 311 -2.85 9.19 -0.85
CA ILE A 311 -1.69 8.42 -1.35
C ILE A 311 -1.85 8.10 -2.82
N ASP A 312 -0.74 7.81 -3.52
CA ASP A 312 -0.78 7.01 -4.76
C ASP A 312 -0.94 5.53 -4.39
N ASN A 313 -2.03 4.90 -4.83
CA ASN A 313 -2.35 3.51 -4.51
C ASN A 313 -1.34 2.49 -5.08
N LEU A 314 -0.64 2.82 -6.15
CA LEU A 314 0.38 1.94 -6.76
C LEU A 314 1.78 2.18 -6.17
N VAL A 315 2.07 3.36 -5.62
CA VAL A 315 3.38 3.68 -5.02
C VAL A 315 3.31 3.53 -3.50
N LYS A 316 2.88 4.53 -2.74
CA LYS A 316 2.76 4.42 -1.27
C LYS A 316 1.77 3.34 -0.83
N GLY A 317 0.76 3.07 -1.65
CA GLY A 317 -0.18 1.97 -1.40
C GLY A 317 0.31 0.58 -1.79
N THR A 318 1.46 0.42 -2.49
CA THR A 318 1.91 -0.88 -2.99
C THR A 318 3.42 -0.93 -3.25
N ALA A 319 3.88 -0.53 -4.42
CA ALA A 319 5.24 -0.79 -4.91
C ALA A 319 6.31 0.07 -4.21
N GLY A 320 6.03 1.34 -3.98
CA GLY A 320 6.93 2.24 -3.26
C GLY A 320 7.05 1.87 -1.79
N HIS A 321 5.92 1.49 -1.17
CA HIS A 321 5.89 0.95 0.19
C HIS A 321 6.75 -0.32 0.32
N ALA A 322 6.62 -1.24 -0.64
CA ALA A 322 7.44 -2.45 -0.71
C ALA A 322 8.93 -2.14 -0.83
N LEU A 323 9.28 -1.16 -1.67
CA LEU A 323 10.68 -0.74 -1.84
C LEU A 323 11.22 -0.05 -0.57
N GLN A 324 10.39 0.76 0.11
CA GLN A 324 10.71 1.35 1.41
C GLN A 324 10.99 0.26 2.46
N CYS A 325 10.14 -0.77 2.53
CA CYS A 325 10.35 -1.94 3.40
C CYS A 325 11.66 -2.67 3.05
N LEU A 326 11.96 -2.86 1.76
CA LEU A 326 13.20 -3.49 1.30
C LEU A 326 14.42 -2.67 1.71
N ASN A 327 14.39 -1.35 1.57
CA ASN A 327 15.48 -0.48 1.97
C ASN A 327 15.81 -0.66 3.45
N ILE A 328 14.79 -0.65 4.31
CA ILE A 328 14.94 -0.89 5.76
C ILE A 328 15.49 -2.31 6.02
N ALA A 329 14.94 -3.32 5.37
CA ALA A 329 15.35 -4.72 5.56
C ALA A 329 16.82 -4.95 5.17
N GLN A 330 17.32 -4.23 4.17
CA GLN A 330 18.70 -4.31 3.71
C GLN A 330 19.64 -3.33 4.45
N GLY A 331 19.12 -2.51 5.38
CA GLY A 331 19.90 -1.50 6.09
C GLY A 331 20.36 -0.33 5.22
N TRP A 332 19.67 -0.06 4.12
CA TRP A 332 19.92 1.09 3.26
C TRP A 332 19.18 2.32 3.76
N GLU A 333 19.50 3.49 3.19
CA GLU A 333 18.73 4.70 3.40
C GLU A 333 17.27 4.45 2.98
N GLU A 334 16.33 4.71 3.87
CA GLU A 334 14.90 4.38 3.69
C GLU A 334 14.29 5.04 2.45
N THR A 335 14.76 6.24 2.11
CA THR A 335 14.26 7.03 0.96
C THR A 335 14.90 6.66 -0.37
N LEU A 336 15.91 5.81 -0.37
CA LEU A 336 16.72 5.50 -1.56
C LEU A 336 15.85 5.00 -2.72
N GLY A 337 15.92 5.67 -3.87
CA GLY A 337 15.13 5.35 -5.07
C GLY A 337 13.66 5.74 -5.01
N LEU A 338 13.25 6.52 -3.98
CA LEU A 338 11.88 6.96 -3.74
C LEU A 338 11.74 8.49 -3.65
N GLU A 339 12.74 9.23 -4.12
CA GLU A 339 12.84 10.69 -3.95
C GLU A 339 11.89 11.48 -4.87
N PHE A 340 11.13 10.81 -5.73
CA PHE A 340 10.20 11.48 -6.63
C PHE A 340 9.04 12.12 -5.86
N VAL A 341 8.87 13.44 -6.03
CA VAL A 341 7.95 14.26 -5.22
C VAL A 341 6.50 14.29 -5.72
N GLY A 342 6.20 13.68 -6.85
CA GLY A 342 4.89 13.76 -7.52
C GLY A 342 4.85 14.79 -8.64
N LEU A 343 3.67 14.98 -9.23
CA LEU A 343 3.46 15.89 -10.36
C LEU A 343 2.52 17.05 -9.99
N HIS A 344 2.76 18.21 -10.61
CA HIS A 344 1.83 19.35 -10.59
C HIS A 344 2.05 20.18 -11.86
N PRO A 345 1.01 20.52 -12.61
CA PRO A 345 -0.39 20.15 -12.48
C PRO A 345 -0.72 18.69 -12.78
#